data_bdcd8ab428d46bc2aa5a48a3a5ec5c74
#
_entry.id   bdcd8ab428d46bc2aa5a48a3a5ec5c74
#
_cell.length_a   1.000
_cell.length_b   1.000
_cell.length_c   1.000
_cell.angle_alpha   90.00
_cell.angle_beta   90.00
_cell.angle_gamma   90.00
#
_symmetry.space_group_name_H-M   'P 1'
#
loop_
_entity.id
_entity.type
_entity.pdbx_description
1 polymer ?
#
loop_
_entity_poly.entity_id
_entity_poly.type
_entity_poly.pdbx_seq_one_letter_code
_entity_poly.pdbx_strand_id
1 'polypeptide(L)'
;EQAKKDTTTTLKSTDGKVIYVKDDNGSFREAKYADYYTKKEFYLKTSKTTGQYRYTGWQTIDGRTYFFDKNGNKVTGEQVIQGAKYNFNSDGSLNSGSGHMGIDVSKWNGNIDWNAVKNSGVSYVIIRCGYRGSTTGALIEDPKFRSNIQGAQKAGLKVGVYFFTQAVNEVEAVEEASMVISLVKGYNISYPVFLDVEASNGRGDRIDAATRTAVCRAFCQTIQNSGYKAGIYANKTWLNSYLDAPGLSSYKIWLAQYVAAPTYGGRYEMWQYSSRGAIAGIKGNVDLNVSYMGY
;
A
#
# COMPACT_ATOMS: atom_id res chain seq x y z
N GLU A 1 34.34 -5.76 -12.69
CA GLU A 1 35.16 -5.29 -13.82
C GLU A 1 34.30 -4.77 -14.97
N GLN A 2 33.26 -5.47 -15.37
CA GLN A 2 32.33 -5.02 -16.41
C GLN A 2 31.62 -3.71 -16.02
N ALA A 3 31.28 -3.56 -14.75
CA ALA A 3 30.66 -2.34 -14.23
C ALA A 3 31.55 -1.09 -14.41
N LYS A 4 32.84 -1.25 -14.35
CA LYS A 4 33.79 -0.15 -14.52
C LYS A 4 33.99 0.29 -15.99
N LYS A 5 33.60 -0.56 -16.94
CA LYS A 5 33.76 -0.31 -18.38
C LYS A 5 32.49 0.22 -19.04
N ASP A 6 31.36 0.09 -18.35
CA ASP A 6 30.07 0.49 -18.91
C ASP A 6 29.76 1.95 -18.57
N THR A 7 29.17 2.67 -19.51
CA THR A 7 28.75 4.07 -19.36
C THR A 7 27.34 4.21 -18.79
N THR A 8 26.65 3.12 -18.53
CA THR A 8 25.33 3.11 -17.93
C THR A 8 25.37 3.59 -16.47
N THR A 9 24.23 3.95 -15.93
CA THR A 9 24.11 4.37 -14.53
C THR A 9 23.86 3.22 -13.58
N THR A 10 23.42 2.08 -14.08
CA THR A 10 23.21 0.84 -13.32
C THR A 10 23.63 -0.38 -14.12
N LEU A 11 24.21 -1.36 -13.44
CA LEU A 11 24.52 -2.68 -14.00
C LEU A 11 24.01 -3.77 -13.07
N LYS A 12 23.76 -4.93 -13.63
CA LYS A 12 23.44 -6.15 -12.85
C LYS A 12 24.61 -7.13 -12.93
N SER A 13 24.79 -7.91 -11.87
CA SER A 13 25.63 -9.10 -11.92
C SER A 13 25.09 -10.12 -12.94
N THR A 14 25.92 -11.04 -13.39
CA THR A 14 25.54 -12.07 -14.38
C THR A 14 24.38 -12.96 -13.89
N ASP A 15 24.25 -13.19 -12.60
CA ASP A 15 23.14 -13.94 -11.98
C ASP A 15 21.93 -13.04 -11.65
N GLY A 16 22.02 -11.74 -11.92
CA GLY A 16 20.97 -10.77 -11.69
C GLY A 16 20.68 -10.42 -10.21
N LYS A 17 21.46 -10.97 -9.27
CA LYS A 17 21.23 -10.78 -7.83
C LYS A 17 21.84 -9.50 -7.28
N VAL A 18 22.94 -9.04 -7.86
CA VAL A 18 23.63 -7.83 -7.44
C VAL A 18 23.40 -6.73 -8.45
N ILE A 19 23.08 -5.55 -7.95
CA ILE A 19 22.98 -4.33 -8.75
C ILE A 19 24.10 -3.39 -8.34
N TYR A 20 24.77 -2.83 -9.32
CA TYR A 20 25.77 -1.81 -9.14
C TYR A 20 25.18 -0.47 -9.58
N VAL A 21 25.39 0.54 -8.78
CA VAL A 21 25.02 1.93 -9.07
C VAL A 21 26.27 2.79 -9.17
N LYS A 22 26.23 3.77 -10.05
CA LYS A 22 27.33 4.70 -10.23
C LYS A 22 27.30 5.74 -9.11
N ASP A 23 28.41 5.90 -8.41
CA ASP A 23 28.58 6.90 -7.36
C ASP A 23 28.94 8.29 -7.94
N ASP A 24 29.06 9.28 -7.06
CA ASP A 24 29.35 10.67 -7.45
C ASP A 24 30.71 10.84 -8.11
N ASN A 25 31.63 9.90 -7.92
CA ASN A 25 32.96 9.88 -8.52
C ASN A 25 32.97 9.16 -9.88
N GLY A 26 31.81 8.69 -10.34
CA GLY A 26 31.68 7.94 -11.57
C GLY A 26 32.09 6.47 -11.49
N SER A 27 32.41 5.97 -10.28
CA SER A 27 32.73 4.57 -10.03
C SER A 27 31.44 3.78 -9.74
N PHE A 28 31.41 2.50 -10.11
CA PHE A 28 30.30 1.62 -9.75
C PHE A 28 30.55 1.02 -8.37
N ARG A 29 29.55 1.10 -7.52
CA ARG A 29 29.48 0.41 -6.22
C ARG A 29 28.29 -0.54 -6.19
N GLU A 30 28.34 -1.55 -5.34
CA GLU A 30 27.17 -2.37 -5.07
C GLU A 30 26.04 -1.51 -4.49
N ALA A 31 24.84 -1.66 -5.03
CA ALA A 31 23.68 -0.94 -4.55
C ALA A 31 23.34 -1.41 -3.12
N LYS A 32 23.12 -0.43 -2.24
CA LYS A 32 22.57 -0.72 -0.92
C LYS A 32 21.13 -1.20 -1.07
N TYR A 33 20.60 -1.86 -0.05
CA TYR A 33 19.22 -2.35 -0.04
C TYR A 33 18.22 -1.27 -0.47
N ALA A 34 18.34 -0.06 0.04
CA ALA A 34 17.50 1.07 -0.36
C ALA A 34 17.59 1.40 -1.84
N ASP A 35 18.79 1.44 -2.43
CA ASP A 35 19.00 1.69 -3.87
C ASP A 35 18.36 0.57 -4.70
N TYR A 36 18.41 -0.66 -4.22
CA TYR A 36 17.90 -1.84 -4.92
C TYR A 36 16.38 -1.87 -4.99
N TYR A 37 15.70 -1.59 -3.88
CA TYR A 37 14.24 -1.73 -3.77
C TYR A 37 13.48 -0.49 -4.21
N THR A 38 14.06 0.69 -4.09
CA THR A 38 13.50 1.92 -4.64
C THR A 38 13.77 2.08 -6.14
N LYS A 39 14.44 1.14 -6.74
CA LYS A 39 14.95 1.19 -8.10
C LYS A 39 13.91 1.51 -9.18
N LYS A 40 12.66 1.08 -9.03
CA LYS A 40 11.59 1.43 -9.98
C LYS A 40 11.20 2.90 -9.92
N GLU A 41 11.46 3.55 -8.80
CA GLU A 41 11.16 4.93 -8.49
C GLU A 41 12.42 5.80 -8.49
N PHE A 42 13.55 5.15 -8.47
CA PHE A 42 14.86 5.74 -8.40
C PHE A 42 15.44 5.80 -9.81
N TYR A 43 15.50 6.99 -10.34
CA TYR A 43 16.10 7.22 -11.64
C TYR A 43 17.53 7.68 -11.46
N LEU A 44 18.48 6.78 -11.73
CA LEU A 44 19.89 7.11 -11.73
C LEU A 44 20.26 7.74 -13.07
N LYS A 45 20.19 9.06 -13.12
CA LYS A 45 20.74 9.82 -14.22
C LYS A 45 22.02 10.52 -13.75
N THR A 46 23.14 10.06 -14.21
CA THR A 46 24.35 10.88 -14.13
C THR A 46 24.19 12.05 -15.10
N SER A 47 24.20 13.27 -14.61
CA SER A 47 24.42 14.40 -15.52
C SER A 47 25.81 14.24 -16.11
N LYS A 48 25.95 14.53 -17.37
CA LYS A 48 27.28 14.48 -18.07
C LYS A 48 28.35 15.33 -17.37
N THR A 49 27.95 16.26 -16.51
CA THR A 49 28.83 17.23 -15.87
C THR A 49 29.09 17.01 -14.39
N THR A 50 28.12 16.38 -13.64
CA THR A 50 28.18 16.32 -12.16
C THR A 50 28.08 14.93 -11.59
N GLY A 51 27.71 13.91 -12.37
CA GLY A 51 27.53 12.55 -11.84
C GLY A 51 26.43 12.38 -10.78
N GLN A 52 25.52 13.33 -10.65
CA GLN A 52 24.51 13.33 -9.60
C GLN A 52 23.38 12.34 -9.89
N TYR A 53 22.99 11.63 -8.85
CA TYR A 53 21.80 10.76 -8.85
C TYR A 53 20.55 11.58 -8.60
N ARG A 54 19.45 11.20 -9.27
CA ARG A 54 18.14 11.83 -9.08
C ARG A 54 17.13 10.81 -8.62
N TYR A 55 16.39 11.17 -7.61
CA TYR A 55 15.18 10.44 -7.25
C TYR A 55 14.06 10.73 -8.24
N THR A 56 13.24 9.74 -8.51
CA THR A 56 11.93 9.90 -9.16
C THR A 56 10.90 9.04 -8.43
N GLY A 57 9.65 9.44 -8.48
CA GLY A 57 8.58 8.75 -7.78
C GLY A 57 8.60 8.96 -6.26
N TRP A 58 7.98 8.03 -5.57
CA TRP A 58 7.88 8.08 -4.11
C TRP A 58 9.21 7.76 -3.42
N GLN A 59 9.58 8.59 -2.46
CA GLN A 59 10.79 8.43 -1.65
C GLN A 59 10.49 8.77 -0.20
N THR A 60 11.09 8.02 0.73
CA THR A 60 11.09 8.37 2.15
C THR A 60 12.52 8.73 2.56
N ILE A 61 12.69 9.96 3.02
CA ILE A 61 14.00 10.53 3.39
C ILE A 61 13.83 11.11 4.80
N ASP A 62 14.64 10.66 5.73
CA ASP A 62 14.60 11.09 7.15
C ASP A 62 13.20 11.04 7.76
N GLY A 63 12.47 9.95 7.48
CA GLY A 63 11.13 9.71 8.00
C GLY A 63 10.02 10.57 7.37
N ARG A 64 10.32 11.34 6.33
CA ARG A 64 9.34 12.14 5.58
C ARG A 64 9.17 11.58 4.19
N THR A 65 7.94 11.56 3.69
CA THR A 65 7.60 11.06 2.36
C THR A 65 7.56 12.21 1.36
N TYR A 66 8.17 12.00 0.21
CA TYR A 66 8.25 12.94 -0.91
C TYR A 66 7.84 12.24 -2.21
N PHE A 67 7.41 13.01 -3.18
CA PHE A 67 7.30 12.56 -4.56
C PHE A 67 8.18 13.42 -5.45
N PHE A 68 8.99 12.77 -6.29
CA PHE A 68 9.86 13.43 -7.24
C PHE A 68 9.32 13.23 -8.66
N ASP A 69 9.28 14.30 -9.42
CA ASP A 69 8.88 14.25 -10.83
C ASP A 69 9.93 13.51 -11.69
N LYS A 70 9.64 13.34 -12.96
CA LYS A 70 10.56 12.71 -13.93
C LYS A 70 11.90 13.42 -14.08
N ASN A 71 12.00 14.67 -13.67
CA ASN A 71 13.22 15.49 -13.73
C ASN A 71 13.98 15.47 -12.40
N GLY A 72 13.46 14.78 -11.37
CA GLY A 72 14.07 14.69 -10.06
C GLY A 72 13.75 15.88 -9.15
N ASN A 73 12.72 16.66 -9.44
CA ASN A 73 12.28 17.76 -8.59
C ASN A 73 11.21 17.26 -7.61
N LYS A 74 11.31 17.69 -6.35
CA LYS A 74 10.24 17.49 -5.37
C LYS A 74 8.99 18.23 -5.83
N VAL A 75 7.86 17.55 -5.81
CA VAL A 75 6.57 18.20 -6.03
C VAL A 75 6.08 18.88 -4.76
N THR A 76 5.27 19.92 -4.91
CA THR A 76 4.66 20.69 -3.80
C THR A 76 3.20 20.96 -4.12
N GLY A 77 2.42 21.35 -3.09
CA GLY A 77 1.00 21.64 -3.25
C GLY A 77 0.16 20.40 -3.60
N GLU A 78 -1.02 20.63 -4.18
CA GLU A 78 -1.92 19.54 -4.59
C GLU A 78 -1.39 18.87 -5.87
N GLN A 79 -1.29 17.55 -5.81
CA GLN A 79 -0.82 16.71 -6.92
C GLN A 79 -1.77 15.53 -7.11
N VAL A 80 -2.00 15.14 -8.36
CA VAL A 80 -2.72 13.91 -8.70
C VAL A 80 -1.70 12.86 -9.14
N ILE A 81 -1.53 11.83 -8.33
CA ILE A 81 -0.54 10.76 -8.56
C ILE A 81 -1.28 9.43 -8.59
N GLN A 82 -1.18 8.71 -9.72
CA GLN A 82 -1.89 7.44 -9.92
C GLN A 82 -3.40 7.54 -9.58
N GLY A 83 -4.04 8.63 -9.98
CA GLY A 83 -5.46 8.86 -9.78
C GLY A 83 -5.88 9.24 -8.36
N ALA A 84 -4.95 9.46 -7.45
CA ALA A 84 -5.23 9.96 -6.10
C ALA A 84 -4.69 11.38 -5.91
N LYS A 85 -5.40 12.20 -5.16
CA LYS A 85 -4.97 13.53 -4.77
C LYS A 85 -4.13 13.47 -3.50
N TYR A 86 -3.00 14.16 -3.55
CA TYR A 86 -2.08 14.33 -2.42
C TYR A 86 -1.80 15.81 -2.25
N ASN A 87 -1.50 16.20 -1.03
CA ASN A 87 -1.04 17.55 -0.75
C ASN A 87 0.36 17.49 -0.14
N PHE A 88 1.30 18.24 -0.71
CA PHE A 88 2.67 18.33 -0.25
C PHE A 88 2.94 19.73 0.32
N ASN A 89 3.69 19.77 1.40
CA ASN A 89 4.15 21.01 2.01
C ASN A 89 5.11 21.77 1.08
N SER A 90 5.43 23.01 1.43
CA SER A 90 6.37 23.83 0.66
C SER A 90 7.79 23.24 0.59
N ASP A 91 8.18 22.39 1.54
CA ASP A 91 9.45 21.66 1.54
C ASP A 91 9.39 20.36 0.68
N GLY A 92 8.24 20.08 0.08
CA GLY A 92 7.97 18.89 -0.72
C GLY A 92 7.60 17.65 0.08
N SER A 93 7.52 17.72 1.40
CA SER A 93 7.07 16.57 2.21
C SER A 93 5.56 16.36 2.10
N LEU A 94 5.11 15.10 2.13
CA LEU A 94 3.68 14.78 2.12
C LEU A 94 3.02 15.41 3.36
N ASN A 95 1.95 16.18 3.14
CA ASN A 95 1.20 16.81 4.21
C ASN A 95 0.29 15.78 4.89
N SER A 96 0.75 15.25 6.01
CA SER A 96 0.00 14.32 6.85
C SER A 96 -1.07 14.97 7.73
N GLY A 97 -1.06 16.29 7.85
CA GLY A 97 -2.06 17.04 8.65
C GLY A 97 -3.41 17.22 7.96
N SER A 98 -3.52 16.93 6.65
CA SER A 98 -4.77 17.04 5.87
C SER A 98 -5.45 15.68 5.64
N GLY A 99 -5.20 14.69 6.49
CA GLY A 99 -5.75 13.34 6.35
C GLY A 99 -7.27 13.29 6.55
N HIS A 100 -7.90 12.36 5.83
CA HIS A 100 -9.33 12.07 5.94
C HIS A 100 -9.56 10.94 6.94
N MET A 101 -10.52 11.10 7.84
CA MET A 101 -10.90 10.06 8.80
C MET A 101 -11.75 8.99 8.14
N GLY A 102 -11.37 7.74 8.36
CA GLY A 102 -12.10 6.56 7.90
C GLY A 102 -12.10 5.44 8.92
N ILE A 103 -12.85 4.41 8.59
CA ILE A 103 -12.93 3.18 9.38
C ILE A 103 -12.72 1.97 8.47
N ASP A 104 -12.34 0.85 9.05
CA ASP A 104 -12.46 -0.43 8.36
C ASP A 104 -13.34 -1.39 9.16
N VAL A 105 -14.11 -2.21 8.43
CA VAL A 105 -15.13 -3.06 9.00
C VAL A 105 -15.22 -4.42 8.34
N SER A 106 -15.76 -5.38 9.10
CA SER A 106 -16.03 -6.73 8.65
C SER A 106 -17.29 -7.28 9.33
N LYS A 107 -17.55 -8.56 9.18
CA LYS A 107 -18.63 -9.27 9.89
C LYS A 107 -18.58 -9.06 11.42
N TRP A 108 -17.41 -8.82 11.97
CA TRP A 108 -17.21 -8.67 13.41
C TRP A 108 -17.82 -7.39 14.00
N ASN A 109 -18.12 -6.40 13.17
CA ASN A 109 -18.77 -5.16 13.57
C ASN A 109 -20.30 -5.26 13.58
N GLY A 110 -20.87 -6.42 13.21
CA GLY A 110 -22.31 -6.69 13.25
C GLY A 110 -23.13 -5.81 12.29
N ASN A 111 -24.28 -5.37 12.74
CA ASN A 111 -25.14 -4.46 11.99
C ASN A 111 -24.73 -3.02 12.27
N ILE A 112 -24.58 -2.24 11.20
CA ILE A 112 -24.08 -0.85 11.25
C ILE A 112 -25.18 0.10 10.79
N ASP A 113 -25.39 1.18 11.55
CA ASP A 113 -26.15 2.35 11.10
C ASP A 113 -25.23 3.29 10.34
N TRP A 114 -25.24 3.16 9.03
CA TRP A 114 -24.34 3.91 8.15
C TRP A 114 -24.63 5.42 8.11
N ASN A 115 -25.87 5.85 8.39
CA ASN A 115 -26.19 7.26 8.49
C ASN A 115 -25.56 7.87 9.76
N ALA A 116 -25.62 7.17 10.87
CA ALA A 116 -24.94 7.60 12.08
C ALA A 116 -23.42 7.63 11.91
N VAL A 117 -22.84 6.64 11.22
CA VAL A 117 -21.39 6.63 10.85
C VAL A 117 -21.05 7.85 10.03
N LYS A 118 -21.79 8.14 8.97
CA LYS A 118 -21.55 9.32 8.13
C LYS A 118 -21.63 10.62 8.91
N ASN A 119 -22.62 10.75 9.77
CA ASN A 119 -22.86 11.96 10.59
C ASN A 119 -21.79 12.18 11.67
N SER A 120 -21.00 11.15 12.00
CA SER A 120 -19.86 11.28 12.94
C SER A 120 -18.56 11.81 12.31
N GLY A 121 -18.60 12.20 11.03
CA GLY A 121 -17.45 12.77 10.35
C GLY A 121 -16.57 11.77 9.59
N VAL A 122 -16.95 10.48 9.58
CA VAL A 122 -16.31 9.47 8.76
C VAL A 122 -16.53 9.78 7.28
N SER A 123 -15.47 9.82 6.50
CA SER A 123 -15.52 10.18 5.08
C SER A 123 -15.38 8.97 4.14
N TYR A 124 -14.76 7.90 4.60
CA TYR A 124 -14.60 6.67 3.83
C TYR A 124 -14.60 5.43 4.72
N VAL A 125 -14.83 4.29 4.10
CA VAL A 125 -14.76 2.98 4.75
C VAL A 125 -14.03 1.98 3.86
N ILE A 126 -13.22 1.11 4.48
CA ILE A 126 -12.63 -0.06 3.83
C ILE A 126 -13.34 -1.29 4.37
N ILE A 127 -14.03 -2.02 3.50
CA ILE A 127 -14.94 -3.12 3.89
C ILE A 127 -14.29 -4.45 3.54
N ARG A 128 -14.23 -5.39 4.50
CA ARG A 128 -13.80 -6.74 4.17
C ARG A 128 -14.79 -7.37 3.20
N CYS A 129 -14.32 -7.71 2.01
CA CYS A 129 -15.15 -8.40 1.02
C CYS A 129 -15.09 -9.92 1.16
N GLY A 130 -13.96 -10.45 1.63
CA GLY A 130 -13.78 -11.88 1.80
C GLY A 130 -12.44 -12.21 2.46
N TYR A 131 -12.19 -13.48 2.58
CA TYR A 131 -10.95 -14.02 3.15
C TYR A 131 -10.69 -15.44 2.66
N ARG A 132 -9.42 -15.86 2.74
CA ARG A 132 -9.05 -17.26 2.56
C ARG A 132 -8.93 -17.92 3.92
N GLY A 133 -9.49 -19.11 4.07
CA GLY A 133 -9.44 -19.85 5.34
C GLY A 133 -8.01 -20.23 5.73
N SER A 134 -7.67 -19.96 6.99
CA SER A 134 -6.30 -20.15 7.52
C SER A 134 -5.84 -21.60 7.57
N THR A 135 -6.77 -22.54 7.61
CA THR A 135 -6.52 -23.99 7.64
C THR A 135 -6.85 -24.66 6.29
N THR A 136 -8.03 -24.39 5.79
CA THR A 136 -8.56 -25.07 4.61
C THR A 136 -8.09 -24.47 3.29
N GLY A 137 -7.72 -23.17 3.31
CA GLY A 137 -7.42 -22.43 2.09
C GLY A 137 -8.65 -22.09 1.24
N ALA A 138 -9.85 -22.31 1.73
CA ALA A 138 -11.08 -22.02 1.01
C ALA A 138 -11.30 -20.51 0.90
N LEU A 139 -11.81 -20.05 -0.24
CA LEU A 139 -12.23 -18.67 -0.46
C LEU A 139 -13.63 -18.47 0.12
N ILE A 140 -13.81 -17.45 0.94
CA ILE A 140 -15.05 -17.19 1.67
C ILE A 140 -15.41 -15.72 1.53
N GLU A 141 -16.64 -15.43 1.07
CA GLU A 141 -17.21 -14.08 1.11
C GLU A 141 -17.50 -13.68 2.56
N ASP A 142 -17.18 -12.45 2.95
CA ASP A 142 -17.60 -11.94 4.26
C ASP A 142 -19.13 -11.82 4.30
N PRO A 143 -19.80 -12.45 5.26
CA PRO A 143 -21.27 -12.50 5.29
C PRO A 143 -21.93 -11.12 5.47
N LYS A 144 -21.19 -10.10 5.88
CA LYS A 144 -21.66 -8.71 5.98
C LYS A 144 -21.25 -7.83 4.81
N PHE A 145 -20.46 -8.35 3.86
CA PHE A 145 -19.96 -7.54 2.76
C PHE A 145 -21.07 -6.82 2.01
N ARG A 146 -22.08 -7.54 1.56
CA ARG A 146 -23.16 -6.98 0.74
C ARG A 146 -23.93 -5.90 1.48
N SER A 147 -24.32 -6.16 2.73
CA SER A 147 -25.05 -5.19 3.53
C SER A 147 -24.20 -3.96 3.86
N ASN A 148 -22.93 -4.16 4.15
CA ASN A 148 -22.01 -3.07 4.47
C ASN A 148 -21.77 -2.15 3.28
N ILE A 149 -21.46 -2.70 2.10
CA ILE A 149 -21.15 -1.88 0.93
C ILE A 149 -22.39 -1.11 0.45
N GLN A 150 -23.57 -1.73 0.44
CA GLN A 150 -24.83 -1.09 0.08
C GLN A 150 -25.19 0.03 1.06
N GLY A 151 -25.08 -0.23 2.36
CA GLY A 151 -25.35 0.75 3.40
C GLY A 151 -24.41 1.94 3.37
N ALA A 152 -23.10 1.68 3.25
CA ALA A 152 -22.09 2.71 3.18
C ALA A 152 -22.26 3.62 1.96
N GLN A 153 -22.52 3.05 0.78
CA GLN A 153 -22.74 3.83 -0.44
C GLN A 153 -24.02 4.63 -0.39
N LYS A 154 -25.11 4.04 0.14
CA LYS A 154 -26.37 4.75 0.35
C LYS A 154 -26.23 5.95 1.28
N ALA A 155 -25.38 5.85 2.31
CA ALA A 155 -25.06 6.96 3.21
C ALA A 155 -24.08 7.99 2.60
N GLY A 156 -23.59 7.78 1.38
CA GLY A 156 -22.68 8.70 0.69
C GLY A 156 -21.23 8.61 1.20
N LEU A 157 -20.82 7.48 1.77
CA LEU A 157 -19.42 7.22 2.09
C LEU A 157 -18.64 6.78 0.84
N LYS A 158 -17.39 7.19 0.75
CA LYS A 158 -16.45 6.62 -0.21
C LYS A 158 -16.03 5.23 0.26
N VAL A 159 -15.87 4.31 -0.67
CA VAL A 159 -15.67 2.89 -0.34
C VAL A 159 -14.41 2.35 -1.00
N GLY A 160 -13.61 1.65 -0.21
CA GLY A 160 -12.64 0.65 -0.63
C GLY A 160 -12.99 -0.70 -0.03
N VAL A 161 -12.25 -1.71 -0.40
CA VAL A 161 -12.44 -3.06 0.14
C VAL A 161 -11.10 -3.68 0.53
N TYR A 162 -11.15 -4.69 1.41
CA TYR A 162 -9.97 -5.51 1.68
C TYR A 162 -10.32 -6.99 1.68
N PHE A 163 -9.32 -7.79 1.35
CA PHE A 163 -9.38 -9.25 1.37
C PHE A 163 -8.30 -9.77 2.31
N PHE A 164 -8.68 -10.57 3.30
CA PHE A 164 -7.75 -11.18 4.25
C PHE A 164 -7.11 -12.40 3.62
N THR A 165 -5.82 -12.30 3.30
CA THR A 165 -5.11 -13.35 2.56
C THR A 165 -4.58 -14.45 3.46
N GLN A 166 -4.59 -15.65 2.90
CA GLN A 166 -3.84 -16.82 3.36
C GLN A 166 -3.18 -17.53 2.16
N ALA A 167 -3.00 -16.80 1.06
CA ALA A 167 -2.33 -17.32 -0.13
C ALA A 167 -0.89 -17.69 0.18
N VAL A 168 -0.44 -18.83 -0.33
CA VAL A 168 0.92 -19.36 -0.16
C VAL A 168 1.73 -19.33 -1.46
N ASN A 169 1.12 -18.90 -2.56
CA ASN A 169 1.76 -18.70 -3.84
C ASN A 169 0.99 -17.70 -4.71
N GLU A 170 1.55 -17.33 -5.85
CA GLU A 170 0.97 -16.34 -6.77
C GLU A 170 -0.34 -16.80 -7.42
N VAL A 171 -0.51 -18.09 -7.65
CA VAL A 171 -1.77 -18.64 -8.22
C VAL A 171 -2.93 -18.38 -7.26
N GLU A 172 -2.74 -18.70 -6.00
CA GLU A 172 -3.76 -18.42 -4.97
C GLU A 172 -4.03 -16.92 -4.82
N ALA A 173 -3.00 -16.08 -4.94
CA ALA A 173 -3.18 -14.62 -4.93
C ALA A 173 -4.05 -14.13 -6.09
N VAL A 174 -3.88 -14.68 -7.29
CA VAL A 174 -4.73 -14.37 -8.46
C VAL A 174 -6.16 -14.88 -8.24
N GLU A 175 -6.35 -16.04 -7.62
CA GLU A 175 -7.69 -16.54 -7.24
C GLU A 175 -8.39 -15.57 -6.27
N GLU A 176 -7.68 -15.09 -5.25
CA GLU A 176 -8.19 -14.10 -4.30
C GLU A 176 -8.59 -12.80 -5.00
N ALA A 177 -7.73 -12.27 -5.86
CA ALA A 177 -8.00 -11.07 -6.64
C ALA A 177 -9.20 -11.26 -7.58
N SER A 178 -9.33 -12.41 -8.22
CA SER A 178 -10.44 -12.74 -9.11
C SER A 178 -11.76 -12.79 -8.35
N MET A 179 -11.77 -13.34 -7.14
CA MET A 179 -12.94 -13.30 -6.26
C MET A 179 -13.31 -11.86 -5.92
N VAL A 180 -12.36 -11.04 -5.50
CA VAL A 180 -12.60 -9.63 -5.16
C VAL A 180 -13.21 -8.89 -6.35
N ILE A 181 -12.64 -9.03 -7.55
CA ILE A 181 -13.14 -8.39 -8.78
C ILE A 181 -14.61 -8.77 -9.03
N SER A 182 -14.95 -10.05 -8.85
CA SER A 182 -16.33 -10.52 -8.99
C SER A 182 -17.26 -9.92 -7.95
N LEU A 183 -16.81 -9.82 -6.69
CA LEU A 183 -17.60 -9.30 -5.58
C LEU A 183 -17.89 -7.80 -5.70
N VAL A 184 -16.92 -7.02 -6.17
CA VAL A 184 -17.05 -5.55 -6.27
C VAL A 184 -17.69 -5.09 -7.58
N LYS A 185 -17.93 -5.98 -8.52
CA LYS A 185 -18.54 -5.65 -9.80
C LYS A 185 -19.91 -4.99 -9.60
N GLY A 186 -20.09 -3.82 -10.19
CA GLY A 186 -21.34 -3.04 -10.10
C GLY A 186 -21.38 -2.08 -8.90
N TYR A 187 -20.37 -2.08 -8.03
CA TYR A 187 -20.24 -1.08 -6.97
C TYR A 187 -19.20 -0.01 -7.37
N ASN A 188 -19.38 1.21 -6.87
CA ASN A 188 -18.41 2.28 -7.05
C ASN A 188 -17.29 2.16 -6.00
N ILE A 189 -16.15 1.62 -6.40
CA ILE A 189 -14.97 1.47 -5.54
C ILE A 189 -14.02 2.64 -5.79
N SER A 190 -14.12 3.67 -4.97
CA SER A 190 -13.31 4.90 -5.09
C SER A 190 -11.97 4.83 -4.38
N TYR A 191 -11.90 4.12 -3.26
CA TYR A 191 -10.67 3.81 -2.53
C TYR A 191 -10.01 2.52 -3.06
N PRO A 192 -8.76 2.24 -2.70
CA PRO A 192 -8.08 1.02 -3.15
C PRO A 192 -8.76 -0.28 -2.68
N VAL A 193 -8.47 -1.33 -3.43
CA VAL A 193 -8.64 -2.72 -3.01
C VAL A 193 -7.34 -3.12 -2.33
N PHE A 194 -7.41 -3.47 -1.05
CA PHE A 194 -6.26 -3.85 -0.25
C PHE A 194 -6.18 -5.36 -0.03
N LEU A 195 -4.96 -5.89 -0.13
CA LEU A 195 -4.64 -7.21 0.41
C LEU A 195 -4.21 -7.04 1.85
N ASP A 196 -4.92 -7.68 2.75
CA ASP A 196 -4.63 -7.68 4.19
C ASP A 196 -3.66 -8.82 4.51
N VAL A 197 -2.44 -8.44 4.93
CA VAL A 197 -1.29 -9.32 5.11
C VAL A 197 -0.80 -9.20 6.54
N GLU A 198 -1.22 -10.15 7.38
CA GLU A 198 -0.90 -10.11 8.81
C GLU A 198 -0.79 -11.52 9.42
N ALA A 199 -0.24 -11.59 10.63
CA ALA A 199 -0.13 -12.84 11.38
C ALA A 199 -1.51 -13.37 11.78
N SER A 200 -1.73 -14.65 11.56
CA SER A 200 -3.00 -15.30 11.85
C SER A 200 -2.85 -16.70 12.47
N ASN A 201 -1.61 -17.15 12.68
CA ASN A 201 -1.27 -18.54 12.98
C ASN A 201 -1.76 -19.53 11.89
N GLY A 202 -1.96 -19.02 10.68
CA GLY A 202 -2.45 -19.77 9.54
C GLY A 202 -1.37 -20.18 8.55
N ARG A 203 -1.82 -20.70 7.42
CA ARG A 203 -0.96 -21.19 6.32
C ARG A 203 -0.10 -20.08 5.71
N GLY A 204 -0.63 -18.85 5.63
CA GLY A 204 0.08 -17.68 5.09
C GLY A 204 1.26 -17.20 5.95
N ASP A 205 1.30 -17.55 7.23
CA ASP A 205 2.41 -17.18 8.12
C ASP A 205 3.69 -17.98 7.84
N ARG A 206 3.58 -19.12 7.17
CA ARG A 206 4.66 -20.09 6.98
C ARG A 206 5.50 -19.87 5.73
N ILE A 207 5.10 -18.95 4.87
CA ILE A 207 5.87 -18.60 3.67
C ILE A 207 6.94 -17.57 3.99
N ASP A 208 8.01 -17.55 3.21
CA ASP A 208 9.08 -16.56 3.37
C ASP A 208 8.68 -15.18 2.84
N ALA A 209 9.51 -14.18 3.13
CA ALA A 209 9.26 -12.80 2.73
C ALA A 209 9.23 -12.61 1.21
N ALA A 210 10.06 -13.34 0.47
CA ALA A 210 10.11 -13.25 -0.99
C ALA A 210 8.81 -13.80 -1.62
N THR A 211 8.36 -14.94 -1.16
CA THR A 211 7.09 -15.55 -1.59
C THR A 211 5.90 -14.67 -1.21
N ARG A 212 5.88 -14.13 0.01
CA ARG A 212 4.81 -13.23 0.46
C ARG A 212 4.77 -11.94 -0.37
N THR A 213 5.92 -11.39 -0.72
CA THR A 213 5.99 -10.23 -1.61
C THR A 213 5.50 -10.55 -3.02
N ALA A 214 5.82 -11.73 -3.54
CA ALA A 214 5.30 -12.20 -4.82
C ALA A 214 3.77 -12.37 -4.81
N VAL A 215 3.21 -12.91 -3.73
CA VAL A 215 1.75 -13.00 -3.49
C VAL A 215 1.12 -11.61 -3.54
N CYS A 216 1.67 -10.65 -2.79
CA CYS A 216 1.18 -9.27 -2.79
C CYS A 216 1.21 -8.66 -4.19
N ARG A 217 2.30 -8.86 -4.92
CA ARG A 217 2.46 -8.32 -6.27
C ARG A 217 1.45 -8.94 -7.24
N ALA A 218 1.27 -10.24 -7.20
CA ALA A 218 0.33 -10.95 -8.08
C ALA A 218 -1.12 -10.50 -7.83
N PHE A 219 -1.53 -10.38 -6.57
CA PHE A 219 -2.83 -9.84 -6.21
C PHE A 219 -3.01 -8.40 -6.73
N CYS A 220 -2.11 -7.50 -6.36
CA CYS A 220 -2.24 -6.09 -6.70
C CYS A 220 -2.18 -5.84 -8.21
N GLN A 221 -1.33 -6.56 -8.93
CA GLN A 221 -1.25 -6.46 -10.39
C GLN A 221 -2.56 -6.90 -11.06
N THR A 222 -3.17 -7.99 -10.58
CA THR A 222 -4.47 -8.48 -11.08
C THR A 222 -5.57 -7.46 -10.83
N ILE A 223 -5.60 -6.86 -9.64
CA ILE A 223 -6.54 -5.79 -9.29
C ILE A 223 -6.36 -4.55 -10.21
N GLN A 224 -5.12 -4.11 -10.41
CA GLN A 224 -4.83 -2.96 -11.29
C GLN A 224 -5.19 -3.24 -12.75
N ASN A 225 -4.93 -4.46 -13.24
CA ASN A 225 -5.29 -4.87 -14.61
C ASN A 225 -6.81 -4.84 -14.84
N SER A 226 -7.60 -4.94 -13.77
CA SER A 226 -9.07 -4.83 -13.81
C SER A 226 -9.59 -3.41 -13.60
N GLY A 227 -8.70 -2.41 -13.57
CA GLY A 227 -9.05 -1.00 -13.48
C GLY A 227 -9.26 -0.45 -12.07
N TYR A 228 -8.97 -1.24 -11.03
CA TYR A 228 -9.05 -0.78 -9.65
C TYR A 228 -7.68 -0.32 -9.12
N LYS A 229 -7.70 0.57 -8.14
CA LYS A 229 -6.50 0.91 -7.37
C LYS A 229 -6.17 -0.23 -6.42
N ALA A 230 -4.90 -0.55 -6.24
CA ALA A 230 -4.48 -1.65 -5.39
C ALA A 230 -3.55 -1.19 -4.28
N GLY A 231 -3.58 -1.89 -3.16
CA GLY A 231 -2.70 -1.65 -2.04
C GLY A 231 -2.54 -2.85 -1.13
N ILE A 232 -1.71 -2.68 -0.12
CA ILE A 232 -1.36 -3.72 0.85
C ILE A 232 -1.51 -3.13 2.24
N TYR A 233 -2.24 -3.84 3.10
CA TYR A 233 -2.28 -3.59 4.52
C TYR A 233 -1.31 -4.53 5.23
N ALA A 234 -0.47 -3.96 6.07
CA ALA A 234 0.35 -4.71 7.01
C ALA A 234 0.76 -3.83 8.20
N ASN A 235 1.12 -4.45 9.32
CA ASN A 235 1.71 -3.72 10.43
C ASN A 235 3.19 -3.40 10.18
N LYS A 236 3.74 -2.48 11.00
CA LYS A 236 5.14 -2.04 10.91
C LYS A 236 6.14 -3.20 10.86
N THR A 237 5.96 -4.22 11.71
CA THR A 237 6.88 -5.37 11.79
C THR A 237 6.86 -6.16 10.49
N TRP A 238 5.70 -6.40 9.93
CA TRP A 238 5.57 -7.14 8.67
C TRP A 238 6.11 -6.36 7.48
N LEU A 239 5.87 -5.06 7.42
CA LEU A 239 6.44 -4.19 6.39
C LEU A 239 7.97 -4.14 6.42
N ASN A 240 8.57 -4.20 7.61
CA ASN A 240 10.02 -4.16 7.77
C ASN A 240 10.71 -5.51 7.57
N SER A 241 10.06 -6.62 7.95
CA SER A 241 10.76 -7.90 8.14
C SER A 241 10.19 -9.07 7.33
N TYR A 242 8.91 -8.98 6.92
CA TYR A 242 8.21 -10.09 6.26
C TYR A 242 7.73 -9.76 4.85
N LEU A 243 8.01 -8.54 4.37
CA LEU A 243 7.72 -8.04 3.05
C LEU A 243 8.91 -7.24 2.51
N ASP A 244 9.08 -7.25 1.20
CA ASP A 244 9.87 -6.25 0.50
C ASP A 244 8.97 -5.05 0.16
N ALA A 245 8.66 -4.23 1.18
CA ALA A 245 7.78 -3.07 1.00
C ALA A 245 8.29 -2.06 -0.05
N PRO A 246 9.60 -1.74 -0.13
CA PRO A 246 10.11 -0.90 -1.21
C PRO A 246 9.86 -1.46 -2.61
N GLY A 247 9.92 -2.78 -2.78
CA GLY A 247 9.63 -3.47 -4.06
C GLY A 247 8.14 -3.46 -4.45
N LEU A 248 7.26 -3.00 -3.57
CA LEU A 248 5.82 -2.87 -3.76
C LEU A 248 5.37 -1.42 -3.99
N SER A 249 6.28 -0.55 -4.38
CA SER A 249 6.08 0.91 -4.52
C SER A 249 5.02 1.31 -5.55
N SER A 250 4.65 0.43 -6.47
CA SER A 250 3.56 0.64 -7.43
C SER A 250 2.16 0.55 -6.82
N TYR A 251 2.08 0.14 -5.55
CA TYR A 251 0.83 -0.09 -4.83
C TYR A 251 0.75 0.80 -3.59
N LYS A 252 -0.45 1.08 -3.12
CA LYS A 252 -0.65 1.87 -1.90
C LYS A 252 -0.29 1.04 -0.66
N ILE A 253 0.27 1.68 0.34
CA ILE A 253 0.56 1.04 1.63
C ILE A 253 -0.40 1.58 2.69
N TRP A 254 -1.08 0.68 3.34
CA TRP A 254 -1.92 0.92 4.49
C TRP A 254 -1.21 0.36 5.73
N LEU A 255 -0.59 1.24 6.48
CA LEU A 255 0.19 0.90 7.67
C LEU A 255 -0.72 0.68 8.87
N ALA A 256 -0.55 -0.42 9.60
CA ALA A 256 -1.10 -0.58 10.94
C ALA A 256 -0.01 -0.35 11.99
N GLN A 257 -0.22 0.64 12.83
CA GLN A 257 0.62 0.90 13.99
C GLN A 257 -0.17 1.71 15.02
N TYR A 258 -0.47 1.13 16.18
CA TYR A 258 -1.31 1.73 17.22
C TYR A 258 -0.49 2.56 18.19
N VAL A 259 -0.13 3.74 17.76
CA VAL A 259 0.74 4.70 18.47
C VAL A 259 0.22 6.13 18.22
N ALA A 260 0.72 7.10 19.01
CA ALA A 260 0.34 8.50 18.84
C ALA A 260 0.88 9.11 17.53
N ALA A 261 2.06 8.66 17.09
CA ALA A 261 2.65 9.04 15.81
C ALA A 261 3.41 7.84 15.23
N PRO A 262 3.28 7.54 13.93
CA PRO A 262 3.95 6.41 13.32
C PRO A 262 5.47 6.52 13.41
N THR A 263 6.11 5.38 13.69
CA THR A 263 7.57 5.23 13.72
C THR A 263 8.07 4.33 12.60
N TYR A 264 7.19 3.96 11.66
CA TYR A 264 7.58 3.25 10.45
C TYR A 264 8.35 4.20 9.53
N GLY A 265 9.55 3.82 9.13
CA GLY A 265 10.43 4.65 8.30
C GLY A 265 10.16 4.55 6.79
N GLY A 266 9.26 3.68 6.36
CA GLY A 266 8.89 3.50 4.96
C GLY A 266 7.71 4.40 4.55
N ARG A 267 7.34 4.31 3.27
CA ARG A 267 6.21 5.02 2.69
C ARG A 267 4.87 4.36 3.09
N TYR A 268 3.88 5.17 3.40
CA TYR A 268 2.48 4.77 3.52
C TYR A 268 1.56 5.93 3.11
N GLU A 269 0.39 5.61 2.60
CA GLU A 269 -0.64 6.57 2.21
C GLU A 269 -1.88 6.51 3.10
N MET A 270 -1.98 5.47 3.91
CA MET A 270 -3.07 5.31 4.88
C MET A 270 -2.52 4.68 6.15
N TRP A 271 -3.03 5.11 7.30
CA TRP A 271 -2.59 4.67 8.61
C TRP A 271 -3.78 4.25 9.47
N GLN A 272 -3.80 2.99 9.89
CA GLN A 272 -4.68 2.48 10.93
C GLN A 272 -4.00 2.72 12.28
N TYR A 273 -4.57 3.63 13.07
CA TYR A 273 -3.95 4.09 14.31
C TYR A 273 -4.58 3.54 15.57
N SER A 274 -5.74 2.91 15.48
CA SER A 274 -6.44 2.33 16.62
C SER A 274 -7.36 1.19 16.18
N SER A 275 -7.43 0.15 17.01
CA SER A 275 -8.42 -0.93 16.91
C SER A 275 -9.52 -0.82 17.99
N ARG A 276 -9.59 0.31 18.70
CA ARG A 276 -10.49 0.53 19.83
C ARG A 276 -11.29 1.82 19.69
N GLY A 277 -11.59 2.21 18.46
CA GLY A 277 -12.42 3.37 18.19
C GLY A 277 -13.87 3.16 18.61
N ALA A 278 -14.56 4.25 18.95
CA ALA A 278 -15.98 4.29 19.17
C ALA A 278 -16.60 5.25 18.16
N ILE A 279 -17.45 4.70 17.28
CA ILE A 279 -18.13 5.47 16.23
C ILE A 279 -19.65 5.25 16.37
N ALA A 280 -20.40 6.34 16.32
CA ALA A 280 -21.86 6.26 16.33
C ALA A 280 -22.37 5.35 15.19
N GLY A 281 -23.30 4.48 15.49
CA GLY A 281 -23.83 3.50 14.52
C GLY A 281 -23.14 2.14 14.54
N ILE A 282 -22.04 1.97 15.28
CA ILE A 282 -21.32 0.70 15.43
C ILE A 282 -21.31 0.32 16.92
N LYS A 283 -21.69 -0.93 17.21
CA LYS A 283 -21.61 -1.47 18.56
C LYS A 283 -20.20 -2.02 18.81
N GLY A 284 -19.59 -1.58 19.92
CA GLY A 284 -18.25 -2.02 20.29
C GLY A 284 -17.13 -1.28 19.55
N ASN A 285 -15.98 -1.90 19.55
CA ASN A 285 -14.78 -1.30 18.95
C ASN A 285 -14.82 -1.37 17.42
N VAL A 286 -14.23 -0.36 16.79
CA VAL A 286 -14.00 -0.30 15.36
C VAL A 286 -12.60 0.25 15.07
N ASP A 287 -12.01 -0.20 13.99
CA ASP A 287 -10.70 0.26 13.54
C ASP A 287 -10.77 1.67 12.96
N LEU A 288 -9.86 2.55 13.39
CA LEU A 288 -9.80 3.93 12.98
C LEU A 288 -8.59 4.19 12.08
N ASN A 289 -8.83 4.95 11.03
CA ASN A 289 -7.85 5.19 9.99
C ASN A 289 -7.76 6.68 9.60
N VAL A 290 -6.58 7.06 9.14
CA VAL A 290 -6.34 8.32 8.43
C VAL A 290 -5.83 8.00 7.04
N SER A 291 -6.46 8.58 6.02
CA SER A 291 -5.99 8.52 4.63
C SER A 291 -5.42 9.87 4.22
N TYR A 292 -4.24 9.86 3.64
CA TYR A 292 -3.61 11.04 3.04
C TYR A 292 -3.89 11.12 1.54
N MET A 293 -4.71 10.19 1.02
CA MET A 293 -5.18 10.15 -0.36
C MET A 293 -6.54 10.83 -0.45
N GLY A 294 -6.72 11.71 -1.43
CA GLY A 294 -8.03 12.23 -1.83
C GLY A 294 -8.56 11.44 -3.04
N TYR A 295 -9.82 10.97 -3.01
CA TYR A 295 -10.50 10.32 -4.12
C TYR A 295 -11.89 10.89 -4.32
#